data_ec10e46f06c2a3f07082cc7101ed6ade
#
_entry.id   ec10e46f06c2a3f07082cc7101ed6ade
#
_cell.length_a   1.000
_cell.length_b   1.000
_cell.length_c   1.000
_cell.angle_alpha   90.00
_cell.angle_beta   90.00
_cell.angle_gamma   90.00
#
_symmetry.space_group_name_H-M   'P 1'
#
loop_
_entity.id
_entity.type
_entity.pdbx_description
1 polymer ?
#
loop_
_entity_poly.entity_id
_entity_poly.type
_entity_poly.pdbx_seq_one_letter_code
_entity_poly.pdbx_strand_id
1 'polypeptide(L)'
;MAFGYSLHITGRKPITIRNKIHTQPGIHESADKTLAWLRQNAFSPQNDGWFAAGYGAFRRLTRSNQAIVPSLDTPNRYTNFFSQFHEEDGLAAFQQWMVYLDYREAKENDVNARRLREMGVAAINELLPTGVRYDSIDADARILFNVNGIKVPTTGLSDGYRSVLALAGDLVWRLITAYPNSSNPLHETGVVLIDELDIHLHPVWQRNIAGWLRTQFPNIQFIVTTHSPMVAAGAGEDSLTIKLMQNGGTPIPITQSLFAMSVDDILQSEAFGFLSTYSPETEFKIKRLAELSTTAQRRTDEENQEYQQLTLFIEEHNPFQIPSVSKSLEEKIKIQLESKINEASN
;
A
#
# COMPACT_ATOMS: atom_id res chain seq x y z
N MET A 1 -16.94 -24.99 10.75
CA MET A 1 -16.74 -23.84 11.63
C MET A 1 -17.74 -22.75 11.24
N ALA A 2 -18.39 -22.10 12.20
CA ALA A 2 -19.27 -20.98 11.93
C ALA A 2 -18.52 -19.69 12.28
N PHE A 3 -18.33 -18.81 11.31
CA PHE A 3 -17.82 -17.45 11.57
C PHE A 3 -19.01 -16.54 11.79
N GLY A 4 -18.95 -15.71 12.83
CA GLY A 4 -19.96 -14.70 13.09
C GLY A 4 -19.28 -13.36 13.28
N TYR A 5 -19.79 -12.31 12.61
CA TYR A 5 -19.38 -10.95 12.88
C TYR A 5 -20.55 -10.17 13.46
N SER A 6 -20.24 -9.19 14.25
CA SER A 6 -21.21 -8.25 14.78
C SER A 6 -20.98 -6.89 14.15
N LEU A 7 -21.98 -6.36 13.44
CA LEU A 7 -21.96 -5.02 12.89
C LEU A 7 -22.69 -4.08 13.84
N HIS A 8 -22.00 -3.06 14.33
CA HIS A 8 -22.57 -2.02 15.20
C HIS A 8 -22.89 -0.78 14.38
N ILE A 9 -24.16 -0.39 14.38
CA ILE A 9 -24.62 0.85 13.75
C ILE A 9 -25.11 1.76 14.87
N THR A 10 -24.64 3.01 14.90
CA THR A 10 -25.01 4.01 15.91
C THR A 10 -26.53 4.16 16.01
N GLY A 11 -27.08 3.98 17.22
CA GLY A 11 -28.53 4.08 17.48
C GLY A 11 -29.37 2.84 17.13
N ARG A 12 -28.74 1.71 16.74
CA ARG A 12 -29.44 0.46 16.46
C ARG A 12 -28.86 -0.73 17.24
N LYS A 13 -29.65 -1.78 17.38
CA LYS A 13 -29.15 -3.05 17.98
C LYS A 13 -28.08 -3.66 17.08
N PRO A 14 -27.01 -4.24 17.66
CA PRO A 14 -25.97 -4.95 16.89
C PRO A 14 -26.59 -6.05 16.03
N ILE A 15 -26.12 -6.13 14.79
CA ILE A 15 -26.48 -7.20 13.87
C ILE A 15 -25.41 -8.29 13.99
N THR A 16 -25.82 -9.49 14.37
CA THR A 16 -24.91 -10.65 14.39
C THR A 16 -25.18 -11.48 13.15
N ILE A 17 -24.24 -11.53 12.23
CA ILE A 17 -24.30 -12.37 11.04
C ILE A 17 -23.59 -13.70 11.37
N ARG A 18 -24.32 -14.78 11.34
CA ARG A 18 -23.78 -16.15 11.50
C ARG A 18 -23.80 -16.86 10.14
N ASN A 19 -22.64 -17.05 9.55
CA ASN A 19 -22.51 -17.85 8.34
C ASN A 19 -22.34 -19.32 8.72
N LYS A 20 -23.24 -20.20 8.28
CA LYS A 20 -23.01 -21.65 8.27
C LYS A 20 -22.27 -21.99 6.99
N ILE A 21 -21.09 -22.59 7.13
CA ILE A 21 -20.40 -23.17 5.98
C ILE A 21 -21.22 -24.36 5.51
N HIS A 22 -21.92 -24.22 4.40
CA HIS A 22 -22.52 -25.30 3.69
C HIS A 22 -21.48 -25.96 2.78
N THR A 23 -21.62 -27.27 2.56
CA THR A 23 -20.73 -28.12 1.74
C THR A 23 -20.71 -27.74 0.23
N GLN A 24 -21.46 -26.73 -0.19
CA GLN A 24 -21.41 -26.19 -1.53
C GLN A 24 -20.84 -24.75 -1.44
N PRO A 25 -19.94 -24.36 -2.37
CA PRO A 25 -19.39 -23.00 -2.41
C PRO A 25 -20.52 -22.03 -2.77
N GLY A 26 -20.98 -21.29 -1.80
CA GLY A 26 -21.98 -20.23 -1.94
C GLY A 26 -22.19 -19.54 -0.60
N ILE A 27 -22.19 -18.21 -0.60
CA ILE A 27 -22.56 -17.43 0.57
C ILE A 27 -24.09 -17.43 0.64
N HIS A 28 -24.65 -18.23 1.53
CA HIS A 28 -26.08 -18.19 1.83
C HIS A 28 -26.32 -17.18 2.95
N GLU A 29 -26.87 -16.03 2.59
CA GLU A 29 -27.32 -15.05 3.56
C GLU A 29 -28.67 -15.46 4.17
N SER A 30 -28.76 -15.34 5.49
CA SER A 30 -30.07 -15.44 6.16
C SER A 30 -30.93 -14.23 5.77
N ALA A 31 -32.23 -14.43 5.53
CA ALA A 31 -33.19 -13.36 5.26
C ALA A 31 -33.46 -12.57 6.55
N ASP A 32 -32.53 -11.69 6.91
CA ASP A 32 -32.68 -10.78 8.04
C ASP A 32 -33.23 -9.44 7.56
N LYS A 33 -34.27 -8.93 8.22
CA LYS A 33 -34.88 -7.63 7.91
C LYS A 33 -33.89 -6.49 8.04
N THR A 34 -32.88 -6.63 8.89
CA THR A 34 -31.84 -5.61 9.10
C THR A 34 -30.84 -5.61 7.96
N LEU A 35 -30.49 -6.77 7.38
CA LEU A 35 -29.70 -6.85 6.15
C LEU A 35 -30.46 -6.27 4.96
N ALA A 36 -31.75 -6.52 4.84
CA ALA A 36 -32.59 -5.90 3.81
C ALA A 36 -32.60 -4.36 3.95
N TRP A 37 -32.71 -3.85 5.18
CA TRP A 37 -32.63 -2.43 5.45
C TRP A 37 -31.25 -1.84 5.09
N LEU A 38 -30.15 -2.51 5.45
CA LEU A 38 -28.79 -2.09 5.07
C LEU A 38 -28.64 -2.02 3.55
N ARG A 39 -29.11 -3.02 2.81
CA ARG A 39 -29.08 -3.02 1.34
C ARG A 39 -29.84 -1.84 0.76
N GLN A 40 -31.04 -1.54 1.28
CA GLN A 40 -31.89 -0.48 0.79
C GLN A 40 -31.39 0.92 1.17
N ASN A 41 -30.79 1.08 2.35
CA ASN A 41 -30.47 2.39 2.89
C ASN A 41 -28.97 2.70 2.92
N ALA A 42 -28.11 1.74 3.25
CA ALA A 42 -26.67 1.96 3.32
C ALA A 42 -25.94 1.63 2.02
N PHE A 43 -26.33 0.52 1.38
CA PHE A 43 -25.65 0.03 0.16
C PHE A 43 -26.39 0.42 -1.13
N SER A 44 -27.49 1.17 -1.05
CA SER A 44 -28.16 1.65 -2.26
C SER A 44 -27.25 2.56 -3.08
N PRO A 45 -27.16 2.36 -4.40
CA PRO A 45 -26.35 3.23 -5.28
C PRO A 45 -26.77 4.71 -5.24
N GLN A 46 -27.99 4.99 -4.81
CA GLN A 46 -28.62 6.32 -4.80
C GLN A 46 -28.40 7.08 -3.48
N ASN A 47 -27.85 6.44 -2.45
CA ASN A 47 -27.59 7.10 -1.17
C ASN A 47 -26.21 7.72 -1.14
N ASP A 48 -26.16 9.04 -1.00
CA ASP A 48 -24.95 9.82 -0.79
C ASP A 48 -24.45 9.67 0.67
N GLY A 49 -23.20 10.01 0.92
CA GLY A 49 -22.71 10.28 2.27
C GLY A 49 -21.73 9.30 2.88
N TRP A 50 -21.33 8.20 2.18
CA TRP A 50 -20.21 7.39 2.59
C TRP A 50 -19.56 6.65 1.41
N PHE A 51 -18.28 6.39 1.53
CA PHE A 51 -17.48 5.71 0.51
C PHE A 51 -16.82 4.46 1.10
N ALA A 52 -16.85 3.38 0.36
CA ALA A 52 -16.02 2.21 0.65
C ALA A 52 -15.57 1.56 -0.65
N ALA A 53 -14.32 1.08 -0.64
CA ALA A 53 -13.75 0.32 -1.75
C ALA A 53 -12.83 -0.80 -1.23
N GLY A 54 -12.65 -1.85 -2.04
CA GLY A 54 -11.79 -2.96 -1.73
C GLY A 54 -10.91 -3.34 -2.93
N TYR A 55 -9.61 -3.54 -2.67
CA TYR A 55 -8.61 -3.88 -3.66
C TYR A 55 -7.93 -5.19 -3.27
N GLY A 56 -8.01 -6.19 -4.14
CA GLY A 56 -7.29 -7.46 -3.97
C GLY A 56 -5.81 -7.36 -4.31
N ALA A 57 -5.07 -8.45 -4.10
CA ALA A 57 -3.64 -8.54 -4.37
C ALA A 57 -3.29 -8.42 -5.87
N PHE A 58 -4.18 -8.87 -6.76
CA PHE A 58 -3.93 -8.95 -8.20
C PHE A 58 -4.26 -7.66 -8.97
N ARG A 59 -3.91 -6.50 -8.42
CA ARG A 59 -4.11 -5.18 -9.06
C ARG A 59 -3.16 -4.98 -10.22
N ARG A 60 -3.64 -5.05 -11.46
CA ARG A 60 -2.84 -4.76 -12.66
C ARG A 60 -3.60 -3.91 -13.65
N LEU A 61 -2.91 -2.97 -14.30
CA LEU A 61 -3.44 -2.33 -15.50
C LEU A 61 -3.58 -3.35 -16.62
N THR A 62 -4.76 -3.42 -17.21
CA THR A 62 -5.00 -4.29 -18.37
C THR A 62 -4.06 -3.91 -19.51
N ARG A 63 -3.53 -4.91 -20.22
CA ARG A 63 -2.64 -4.68 -21.38
C ARG A 63 -3.40 -4.38 -22.68
N SER A 64 -4.74 -4.30 -22.64
CA SER A 64 -5.54 -4.07 -23.86
C SER A 64 -5.44 -2.62 -24.32
N ASN A 65 -4.99 -2.42 -25.55
CA ASN A 65 -4.94 -1.13 -26.25
C ASN A 65 -6.26 -0.80 -26.98
N GLN A 66 -7.40 -1.31 -26.53
CA GLN A 66 -8.65 -0.99 -27.19
C GLN A 66 -9.11 0.41 -26.78
N ALA A 67 -9.04 1.35 -27.73
CA ALA A 67 -9.76 2.62 -27.66
C ALA A 67 -11.27 2.32 -27.72
N ILE A 68 -11.87 2.06 -26.58
CA ILE A 68 -13.32 1.97 -26.45
C ILE A 68 -13.79 3.40 -26.16
N VAL A 69 -14.66 3.92 -27.02
CA VAL A 69 -15.44 5.12 -26.69
C VAL A 69 -16.22 4.76 -25.41
N PRO A 70 -15.99 5.41 -24.28
CA PRO A 70 -16.43 4.90 -23.02
C PRO A 70 -17.94 5.11 -22.87
N SER A 71 -18.69 4.04 -22.86
CA SER A 71 -19.84 3.97 -21.95
C SER A 71 -19.23 3.57 -20.60
N LEU A 72 -18.85 4.53 -19.79
CA LEU A 72 -18.34 4.24 -18.45
C LEU A 72 -19.51 3.80 -17.60
N ASP A 73 -19.52 2.50 -17.25
CA ASP A 73 -20.34 2.06 -16.15
C ASP A 73 -19.84 2.77 -14.90
N THR A 74 -20.66 3.69 -14.42
CA THR A 74 -20.33 4.52 -13.26
C THR A 74 -20.04 3.62 -12.05
N PRO A 75 -18.88 3.75 -11.38
CA PRO A 75 -18.61 2.98 -10.18
C PRO A 75 -19.73 3.14 -9.17
N ASN A 76 -20.12 2.06 -8.56
CA ASN A 76 -21.09 2.06 -7.49
C ASN A 76 -20.58 1.25 -6.30
N ARG A 77 -21.28 1.29 -5.19
CA ARG A 77 -20.86 0.63 -3.94
C ARG A 77 -20.64 -0.88 -4.07
N TYR A 78 -21.27 -1.55 -5.04
CA TYR A 78 -21.04 -2.96 -5.30
C TYR A 78 -19.80 -3.18 -6.15
N THR A 79 -19.64 -2.43 -7.24
CA THR A 79 -18.51 -2.55 -8.15
C THR A 79 -17.18 -2.10 -7.51
N ASN A 80 -17.24 -1.29 -6.44
CA ASN A 80 -16.07 -0.86 -5.70
C ASN A 80 -15.31 -2.00 -4.99
N PHE A 81 -15.88 -3.20 -4.90
CA PHE A 81 -15.24 -4.37 -4.31
C PHE A 81 -14.93 -5.48 -5.31
N PHE A 82 -15.23 -5.32 -6.60
CA PHE A 82 -15.05 -6.37 -7.58
C PHE A 82 -13.60 -6.81 -7.69
N SER A 83 -12.64 -5.88 -7.74
CA SER A 83 -11.22 -6.21 -7.82
C SER A 83 -10.66 -6.94 -6.60
N GLN A 84 -11.37 -6.95 -5.48
CA GLN A 84 -11.00 -7.72 -4.30
C GLN A 84 -11.30 -9.21 -4.45
N PHE A 85 -12.28 -9.57 -5.28
CA PHE A 85 -12.76 -10.94 -5.41
C PHE A 85 -12.54 -11.55 -6.80
N HIS A 86 -12.15 -10.75 -7.78
CA HIS A 86 -11.93 -11.17 -9.18
C HIS A 86 -10.53 -10.80 -9.65
N GLU A 87 -9.72 -11.80 -9.93
CA GLU A 87 -8.32 -11.62 -10.37
C GLU A 87 -8.20 -11.02 -11.78
N GLU A 88 -9.24 -11.18 -12.60
CA GLU A 88 -9.24 -10.77 -14.03
C GLU A 88 -9.63 -9.30 -14.24
N ASP A 89 -10.25 -8.65 -13.25
CA ASP A 89 -10.66 -7.25 -13.33
C ASP A 89 -9.46 -6.31 -13.14
N GLY A 90 -8.71 -6.14 -14.21
CA GLY A 90 -7.63 -5.15 -14.27
C GLY A 90 -8.17 -3.73 -14.10
N LEU A 91 -7.41 -2.87 -13.42
CA LEU A 91 -7.77 -1.48 -13.20
C LEU A 91 -7.62 -0.63 -14.49
N ALA A 92 -8.34 -0.99 -15.54
CA ALA A 92 -8.39 -0.23 -16.79
C ALA A 92 -9.21 1.05 -16.66
N ALA A 93 -10.06 1.10 -15.65
CA ALA A 93 -11.08 2.11 -15.48
C ALA A 93 -10.51 3.53 -15.32
N PHE A 94 -9.38 3.70 -14.64
CA PHE A 94 -8.71 5.00 -14.54
C PHE A 94 -8.30 5.57 -15.90
N GLN A 95 -7.69 4.75 -16.75
CA GLN A 95 -7.25 5.17 -18.08
C GLN A 95 -8.46 5.60 -18.93
N GLN A 96 -9.53 4.81 -18.90
CA GLN A 96 -10.77 5.13 -19.61
C GLN A 96 -11.41 6.42 -19.09
N TRP A 97 -11.42 6.61 -17.76
CA TRP A 97 -11.97 7.82 -17.16
C TRP A 97 -11.17 9.07 -17.54
N MET A 98 -9.84 9.03 -17.53
CA MET A 98 -9.00 10.14 -17.96
C MET A 98 -9.23 10.51 -19.42
N VAL A 99 -9.32 9.52 -20.31
CA VAL A 99 -9.65 9.71 -21.73
C VAL A 99 -11.04 10.31 -21.89
N TYR A 100 -12.01 9.85 -21.12
CA TYR A 100 -13.36 10.39 -21.13
C TYR A 100 -13.42 11.86 -20.70
N LEU A 101 -12.69 12.24 -19.65
CA LEU A 101 -12.62 13.64 -19.20
C LEU A 101 -11.95 14.53 -20.24
N ASP A 102 -10.86 14.07 -20.85
CA ASP A 102 -10.16 14.78 -21.91
C ASP A 102 -11.07 15.01 -23.12
N TYR A 103 -11.83 13.98 -23.54
CA TYR A 103 -12.81 14.08 -24.59
C TYR A 103 -13.91 15.12 -24.27
N ARG A 104 -14.48 15.08 -23.06
CA ARG A 104 -15.52 16.03 -22.64
C ARG A 104 -15.00 17.46 -22.60
N GLU A 105 -13.80 17.67 -22.08
CA GLU A 105 -13.16 18.97 -22.08
C GLU A 105 -12.97 19.49 -23.50
N ALA A 106 -12.39 18.66 -24.40
CA ALA A 106 -12.07 19.08 -25.76
C ALA A 106 -13.31 19.31 -26.63
N LYS A 107 -14.36 18.50 -26.49
CA LYS A 107 -15.52 18.51 -27.38
C LYS A 107 -16.71 19.32 -26.85
N GLU A 108 -16.92 19.30 -25.54
CA GLU A 108 -18.07 19.93 -24.90
C GLU A 108 -17.70 21.22 -24.15
N ASN A 109 -16.43 21.61 -24.11
CA ASN A 109 -15.91 22.70 -23.27
C ASN A 109 -16.30 22.53 -21.79
N ASP A 110 -16.37 21.28 -21.31
CA ASP A 110 -16.80 20.96 -19.96
C ASP A 110 -15.76 21.40 -18.92
N VAL A 111 -16.01 22.53 -18.28
CA VAL A 111 -15.14 23.09 -17.24
C VAL A 111 -15.02 22.15 -16.03
N ASN A 112 -16.06 21.39 -15.72
CA ASN A 112 -16.02 20.43 -14.62
C ASN A 112 -15.14 19.22 -14.98
N ALA A 113 -15.24 18.71 -16.21
CA ALA A 113 -14.34 17.64 -16.68
C ALA A 113 -12.86 18.07 -16.62
N ARG A 114 -12.54 19.31 -17.01
CA ARG A 114 -11.19 19.88 -16.86
C ARG A 114 -10.75 19.87 -15.40
N ARG A 115 -11.57 20.43 -14.50
CA ARG A 115 -11.26 20.48 -13.06
C ARG A 115 -10.98 19.09 -12.48
N LEU A 116 -11.82 18.10 -12.80
CA LEU A 116 -11.68 16.73 -12.31
C LEU A 116 -10.41 16.06 -12.86
N ARG A 117 -10.08 16.29 -14.13
CA ARG A 117 -8.87 15.79 -14.76
C ARG A 117 -7.63 16.40 -14.10
N GLU A 118 -7.60 17.71 -13.91
CA GLU A 118 -6.48 18.42 -13.25
C GLU A 118 -6.27 17.92 -11.82
N MET A 119 -7.35 17.70 -11.07
CA MET A 119 -7.28 17.12 -9.71
C MET A 119 -6.68 15.71 -9.73
N GLY A 120 -7.12 14.85 -10.62
CA GLY A 120 -6.59 13.50 -10.77
C GLY A 120 -5.11 13.50 -11.18
N VAL A 121 -4.74 14.37 -12.11
CA VAL A 121 -3.34 14.55 -12.55
C VAL A 121 -2.46 15.05 -11.41
N ALA A 122 -2.93 16.02 -10.63
CA ALA A 122 -2.17 16.56 -9.49
C ALA A 122 -1.90 15.45 -8.45
N ALA A 123 -2.93 14.71 -8.04
CA ALA A 123 -2.79 13.62 -7.07
C ALA A 123 -1.80 12.55 -7.56
N ILE A 124 -1.87 12.16 -8.83
CA ILE A 124 -0.95 11.16 -9.40
C ILE A 124 0.48 11.68 -9.48
N ASN A 125 0.68 12.94 -9.89
CA ASN A 125 2.01 13.52 -10.02
C ASN A 125 2.75 13.61 -8.67
N GLU A 126 2.04 13.75 -7.56
CA GLU A 126 2.64 13.72 -6.23
C GLU A 126 3.11 12.31 -5.82
N LEU A 127 2.48 11.28 -6.34
CA LEU A 127 2.90 9.91 -6.11
C LEU A 127 4.14 9.53 -6.92
N LEU A 128 4.28 10.10 -8.13
CA LEU A 128 5.35 9.75 -9.04
C LEU A 128 6.71 10.29 -8.57
N PRO A 129 7.80 9.52 -8.72
CA PRO A 129 9.13 9.98 -8.33
C PRO A 129 9.61 11.13 -9.20
N THR A 130 10.63 11.82 -8.71
CA THR A 130 11.29 12.92 -9.45
C THR A 130 11.69 12.47 -10.85
N GLY A 131 11.33 13.27 -11.85
CA GLY A 131 11.62 12.98 -13.26
C GLY A 131 10.51 12.24 -14.00
N VAL A 132 9.45 11.80 -13.32
CA VAL A 132 8.28 11.18 -13.94
C VAL A 132 7.03 12.00 -13.65
N ARG A 133 6.30 12.40 -14.70
CA ARG A 133 5.05 13.16 -14.55
C ARG A 133 4.08 12.80 -15.67
N TYR A 134 2.79 12.92 -15.41
CA TYR A 134 1.78 12.92 -16.45
C TYR A 134 2.12 14.01 -17.49
N ASP A 135 1.99 13.69 -18.78
CA ASP A 135 2.23 14.63 -19.87
C ASP A 135 0.92 14.98 -20.60
N SER A 136 0.32 14.00 -21.25
CA SER A 136 -0.85 14.23 -22.12
C SER A 136 -1.58 12.92 -22.44
N ILE A 137 -2.68 13.04 -23.18
CA ILE A 137 -3.33 11.92 -23.87
C ILE A 137 -3.10 12.12 -25.36
N ASP A 138 -2.66 11.08 -26.06
CA ASP A 138 -2.40 11.15 -27.51
C ASP A 138 -3.67 10.87 -28.35
N ALA A 139 -3.51 10.98 -29.67
CA ALA A 139 -4.60 10.74 -30.63
C ALA A 139 -5.13 9.29 -30.62
N ASP A 140 -4.34 8.34 -30.12
CA ASP A 140 -4.74 6.94 -29.95
C ASP A 140 -5.35 6.68 -28.55
N ALA A 141 -5.73 7.73 -27.83
CA ALA A 141 -6.29 7.66 -26.47
C ALA A 141 -5.35 6.97 -25.44
N ARG A 142 -4.03 7.08 -25.61
CA ARG A 142 -3.03 6.56 -24.68
C ARG A 142 -2.57 7.67 -23.73
N ILE A 143 -2.53 7.38 -22.44
CA ILE A 143 -1.92 8.29 -21.46
C ILE A 143 -0.40 8.24 -21.64
N LEU A 144 0.20 9.41 -21.80
CA LEU A 144 1.63 9.61 -21.91
C LEU A 144 2.18 10.21 -20.62
N PHE A 145 3.33 9.70 -20.21
CA PHE A 145 4.13 10.23 -19.11
C PHE A 145 5.44 10.78 -19.65
N ASN A 146 5.88 11.90 -19.11
CA ASN A 146 7.21 12.38 -19.32
C ASN A 146 8.15 11.70 -18.32
N VAL A 147 9.12 10.94 -18.83
CA VAL A 147 10.14 10.24 -18.04
C VAL A 147 11.49 10.84 -18.41
N ASN A 148 12.01 11.73 -17.58
CA ASN A 148 13.28 12.44 -17.80
C ASN A 148 13.38 13.11 -19.19
N GLY A 149 12.30 13.75 -19.64
CA GLY A 149 12.21 14.42 -20.94
C GLY A 149 11.73 13.57 -22.10
N ILE A 150 11.53 12.27 -21.91
CA ILE A 150 11.05 11.35 -22.95
C ILE A 150 9.57 11.03 -22.68
N LYS A 151 8.73 11.15 -23.72
CA LYS A 151 7.33 10.75 -23.66
C LYS A 151 7.17 9.24 -23.79
N VAL A 152 6.63 8.60 -22.77
CA VAL A 152 6.45 7.16 -22.67
C VAL A 152 4.97 6.85 -22.40
N PRO A 153 4.32 5.98 -23.17
CA PRO A 153 2.95 5.55 -22.88
C PRO A 153 2.92 4.70 -21.60
N THR A 154 1.76 4.63 -20.94
CA THR A 154 1.57 3.82 -19.73
C THR A 154 2.06 2.38 -19.89
N THR A 155 1.90 1.78 -21.07
CA THR A 155 2.36 0.42 -21.39
C THR A 155 3.89 0.27 -21.41
N GLY A 156 4.62 1.37 -21.59
CA GLY A 156 6.09 1.40 -21.57
C GLY A 156 6.68 1.62 -20.17
N LEU A 157 5.84 1.88 -19.17
CA LEU A 157 6.27 1.98 -17.78
C LEU A 157 6.52 0.59 -17.18
N SER A 158 7.37 0.50 -16.15
CA SER A 158 7.57 -0.75 -15.41
C SER A 158 6.28 -1.21 -14.71
N ASP A 159 6.20 -2.50 -14.40
CA ASP A 159 5.02 -3.07 -13.72
C ASP A 159 4.74 -2.41 -12.37
N GLY A 160 5.78 -1.99 -11.64
CA GLY A 160 5.63 -1.23 -10.39
C GLY A 160 4.91 0.11 -10.58
N TYR A 161 5.31 0.89 -11.58
CA TYR A 161 4.61 2.14 -11.92
C TYR A 161 3.16 1.88 -12.30
N ARG A 162 2.94 0.86 -13.12
CA ARG A 162 1.61 0.51 -13.60
C ARG A 162 0.68 0.09 -12.46
N SER A 163 1.19 -0.70 -11.51
CA SER A 163 0.41 -1.14 -10.33
C SER A 163 0.02 0.03 -9.43
N VAL A 164 0.96 0.95 -9.18
CA VAL A 164 0.68 2.15 -8.38
C VAL A 164 -0.32 3.06 -9.06
N LEU A 165 -0.13 3.34 -10.36
CA LEU A 165 -1.05 4.16 -11.15
C LEU A 165 -2.45 3.54 -11.23
N ALA A 166 -2.52 2.22 -11.31
CA ALA A 166 -3.79 1.51 -11.31
C ALA A 166 -4.55 1.72 -10.01
N LEU A 167 -3.91 1.48 -8.86
CA LEU A 167 -4.53 1.65 -7.55
C LEU A 167 -4.90 3.11 -7.28
N ALA A 168 -3.94 4.02 -7.45
CA ALA A 168 -4.13 5.43 -7.15
C ALA A 168 -5.18 6.08 -8.06
N GLY A 169 -5.09 5.81 -9.36
CA GLY A 169 -6.01 6.37 -10.33
C GLY A 169 -7.44 5.85 -10.18
N ASP A 170 -7.61 4.56 -9.90
CA ASP A 170 -8.93 3.99 -9.66
C ASP A 170 -9.55 4.56 -8.38
N LEU A 171 -8.78 4.71 -7.30
CA LEU A 171 -9.26 5.31 -6.05
C LEU A 171 -9.68 6.78 -6.25
N VAL A 172 -8.87 7.57 -6.94
CA VAL A 172 -9.19 8.96 -7.28
C VAL A 172 -10.50 9.03 -8.08
N TRP A 173 -10.61 8.22 -9.13
CA TRP A 173 -11.83 8.18 -9.94
C TRP A 173 -13.07 7.81 -9.15
N ARG A 174 -12.99 6.77 -8.31
CA ARG A 174 -14.13 6.32 -7.49
C ARG A 174 -14.58 7.37 -6.48
N LEU A 175 -13.64 8.06 -5.83
CA LEU A 175 -13.94 9.14 -4.90
C LEU A 175 -14.62 10.32 -5.60
N ILE A 176 -14.09 10.74 -6.75
CA ILE A 176 -14.68 11.82 -7.55
C ILE A 176 -16.11 11.45 -7.99
N THR A 177 -16.33 10.19 -8.35
CA THR A 177 -17.65 9.70 -8.77
C THR A 177 -18.61 9.56 -7.59
N ALA A 178 -18.12 9.17 -6.41
CA ALA A 178 -18.94 9.03 -5.21
C ALA A 178 -19.37 10.38 -4.63
N TYR A 179 -18.58 11.43 -4.84
CA TYR A 179 -18.82 12.77 -4.29
C TYR A 179 -18.85 13.86 -5.37
N PRO A 180 -19.78 13.77 -6.34
CA PRO A 180 -19.79 14.65 -7.52
C PRO A 180 -20.01 16.12 -7.18
N ASN A 181 -20.65 16.41 -6.05
CA ASN A 181 -20.97 17.76 -5.58
C ASN A 181 -19.92 18.34 -4.63
N SER A 182 -18.91 17.55 -4.23
CA SER A 182 -17.86 18.04 -3.36
C SER A 182 -16.88 18.94 -4.12
N SER A 183 -16.44 20.00 -3.46
CA SER A 183 -15.36 20.86 -3.96
C SER A 183 -14.00 20.14 -3.92
N ASN A 184 -13.82 19.18 -2.99
CA ASN A 184 -12.62 18.37 -2.86
C ASN A 184 -12.97 16.90 -2.55
N PRO A 185 -13.35 16.11 -3.57
CA PRO A 185 -13.75 14.70 -3.38
C PRO A 185 -12.67 13.82 -2.72
N LEU A 186 -11.38 14.16 -2.89
CA LEU A 186 -10.29 13.36 -2.32
C LEU A 186 -10.18 13.52 -0.79
N HIS A 187 -10.78 14.56 -0.23
CA HIS A 187 -10.80 14.81 1.22
C HIS A 187 -12.13 14.36 1.88
N GLU A 188 -12.97 13.66 1.15
CA GLU A 188 -14.20 13.11 1.72
C GLU A 188 -13.94 11.85 2.54
N THR A 189 -14.91 11.48 3.38
CA THR A 189 -14.78 10.37 4.32
C THR A 189 -15.03 9.01 3.68
N GLY A 190 -14.34 7.98 4.13
CA GLY A 190 -14.56 6.63 3.63
C GLY A 190 -13.70 5.57 4.28
N VAL A 191 -13.86 4.32 3.82
CA VAL A 191 -13.06 3.17 4.24
C VAL A 191 -12.54 2.46 2.99
N VAL A 192 -11.24 2.19 2.97
CA VAL A 192 -10.59 1.48 1.86
C VAL A 192 -9.84 0.28 2.38
N LEU A 193 -10.15 -0.89 1.82
CA LEU A 193 -9.48 -2.16 2.09
C LEU A 193 -8.47 -2.41 0.97
N ILE A 194 -7.21 -2.69 1.33
CA ILE A 194 -6.18 -2.99 0.33
C ILE A 194 -5.45 -4.26 0.78
N ASP A 195 -5.57 -5.30 -0.02
CA ASP A 195 -4.85 -6.55 0.23
C ASP A 195 -3.47 -6.51 -0.43
N GLU A 196 -2.43 -6.95 0.30
CA GLU A 196 -1.03 -7.00 -0.13
C GLU A 196 -0.55 -5.70 -0.82
N LEU A 197 -0.58 -4.58 -0.09
CA LEU A 197 -0.23 -3.26 -0.66
C LEU A 197 1.17 -3.22 -1.30
N ASP A 198 2.09 -4.03 -0.83
CA ASP A 198 3.49 -4.11 -1.28
C ASP A 198 3.70 -4.88 -2.59
N ILE A 199 2.71 -5.66 -3.04
CA ILE A 199 2.89 -6.55 -4.19
C ILE A 199 3.22 -5.75 -5.46
N HIS A 200 4.24 -6.21 -6.20
CA HIS A 200 4.79 -5.57 -7.40
C HIS A 200 5.41 -4.17 -7.20
N LEU A 201 5.47 -3.65 -5.97
CA LEU A 201 6.10 -2.37 -5.69
C LEU A 201 7.61 -2.50 -5.49
N HIS A 202 8.37 -1.63 -6.15
CA HIS A 202 9.79 -1.46 -5.83
C HIS A 202 9.94 -0.94 -4.38
N PRO A 203 11.00 -1.32 -3.63
CA PRO A 203 11.20 -0.89 -2.24
C PRO A 203 11.02 0.61 -1.97
N VAL A 204 11.45 1.48 -2.88
CA VAL A 204 11.24 2.93 -2.78
C VAL A 204 9.76 3.30 -2.71
N TRP A 205 8.92 2.60 -3.50
CA TRP A 205 7.47 2.80 -3.49
C TRP A 205 6.83 2.26 -2.22
N GLN A 206 7.25 1.07 -1.78
CA GLN A 206 6.75 0.45 -0.55
C GLN A 206 6.93 1.39 0.65
N ARG A 207 8.07 2.09 0.71
CA ARG A 207 8.36 3.06 1.77
C ARG A 207 7.43 4.28 1.74
N ASN A 208 7.00 4.73 0.56
CA ASN A 208 6.31 6.01 0.39
C ASN A 208 4.80 5.88 0.25
N ILE A 209 4.29 4.71 -0.20
CA ILE A 209 2.89 4.55 -0.59
C ILE A 209 1.91 4.81 0.56
N ALA A 210 2.21 4.34 1.77
CA ALA A 210 1.32 4.54 2.92
C ALA A 210 1.24 6.03 3.33
N GLY A 211 2.37 6.72 3.35
CA GLY A 211 2.42 8.16 3.59
C GLY A 211 1.67 8.96 2.52
N TRP A 212 1.84 8.59 1.26
CA TRP A 212 1.11 9.22 0.16
C TRP A 212 -0.40 9.02 0.30
N LEU A 213 -0.88 7.80 0.57
CA LEU A 213 -2.31 7.52 0.77
C LEU A 213 -2.90 8.42 1.86
N ARG A 214 -2.21 8.56 2.99
CA ARG A 214 -2.66 9.42 4.11
C ARG A 214 -2.68 10.91 3.76
N THR A 215 -1.74 11.35 2.95
CA THR A 215 -1.64 12.78 2.55
C THR A 215 -2.71 13.14 1.53
N GLN A 216 -2.92 12.27 0.53
CA GLN A 216 -3.91 12.54 -0.53
C GLN A 216 -5.36 12.33 -0.07
N PHE A 217 -5.57 11.41 0.87
CA PHE A 217 -6.90 11.00 1.33
C PHE A 217 -7.00 11.09 2.87
N PRO A 218 -6.89 12.29 3.45
CA PRO A 218 -6.72 12.46 4.90
C PRO A 218 -7.89 11.98 5.74
N ASN A 219 -9.08 11.86 5.16
CA ASN A 219 -10.30 11.42 5.84
C ASN A 219 -10.73 9.99 5.47
N ILE A 220 -9.88 9.26 4.75
CA ILE A 220 -10.10 7.84 4.43
C ILE A 220 -9.41 6.98 5.50
N GLN A 221 -10.17 6.05 6.08
CA GLN A 221 -9.60 4.98 6.88
C GLN A 221 -9.08 3.87 5.94
N PHE A 222 -7.78 3.66 5.93
CA PHE A 222 -7.16 2.55 5.22
C PHE A 222 -7.00 1.33 6.13
N ILE A 223 -7.45 0.16 5.66
CA ILE A 223 -7.18 -1.14 6.28
C ILE A 223 -6.38 -1.94 5.26
N VAL A 224 -5.11 -2.19 5.58
CA VAL A 224 -4.14 -2.68 4.61
C VAL A 224 -3.49 -3.96 5.12
N THR A 225 -3.35 -4.97 4.28
CA THR A 225 -2.45 -6.09 4.56
C THR A 225 -1.12 -5.89 3.82
N THR A 226 -0.03 -6.33 4.42
CA THR A 226 1.30 -6.26 3.82
C THR A 226 2.25 -7.27 4.44
N HIS A 227 3.21 -7.75 3.66
CA HIS A 227 4.38 -8.50 4.12
C HIS A 227 5.65 -7.65 4.15
N SER A 228 5.55 -6.35 3.82
CA SER A 228 6.70 -5.47 3.72
C SER A 228 6.94 -4.66 5.00
N PRO A 229 8.12 -4.77 5.61
CA PRO A 229 8.53 -3.91 6.71
C PRO A 229 8.66 -2.44 6.26
N MET A 230 8.92 -2.19 4.97
CA MET A 230 9.00 -0.83 4.42
C MET A 230 7.64 -0.14 4.39
N VAL A 231 6.56 -0.86 4.04
CA VAL A 231 5.19 -0.33 4.11
C VAL A 231 4.83 -0.03 5.57
N ALA A 232 5.18 -0.93 6.50
CA ALA A 232 4.95 -0.74 7.93
C ALA A 232 5.71 0.49 8.47
N ALA A 233 6.98 0.68 8.09
CA ALA A 233 7.78 1.85 8.43
C ALA A 233 7.16 3.17 7.91
N GLY A 234 6.54 3.12 6.73
CA GLY A 234 5.91 4.27 6.08
C GLY A 234 4.49 4.58 6.56
N ALA A 235 3.88 3.74 7.38
CA ALA A 235 2.47 3.86 7.79
C ALA A 235 2.17 5.08 8.68
N GLY A 236 3.17 5.58 9.44
CA GLY A 236 3.07 6.77 10.29
C GLY A 236 2.72 6.46 11.74
N GLU A 237 2.83 7.49 12.60
CA GLU A 237 2.72 7.37 14.06
C GLU A 237 1.35 6.86 14.52
N ASP A 238 0.27 7.35 13.88
CA ASP A 238 -1.12 7.01 14.26
C ASP A 238 -1.59 5.66 13.69
N SER A 239 -0.71 4.87 13.08
CA SER A 239 -1.08 3.59 12.52
C SER A 239 -1.19 2.51 13.58
N LEU A 240 -2.27 1.69 13.51
CA LEU A 240 -2.42 0.49 14.30
C LEU A 240 -1.88 -0.71 13.50
N THR A 241 -0.89 -1.40 14.05
CA THR A 241 -0.38 -2.65 13.49
C THR A 241 -1.03 -3.84 14.16
N ILE A 242 -1.54 -4.78 13.35
CA ILE A 242 -2.18 -6.01 13.83
C ILE A 242 -1.47 -7.19 13.17
N LYS A 243 -0.91 -8.10 13.97
CA LYS A 243 -0.32 -9.35 13.50
C LYS A 243 -1.40 -10.40 13.31
N LEU A 244 -1.51 -10.92 12.10
CA LEU A 244 -2.37 -12.05 11.81
C LEU A 244 -1.62 -13.35 12.07
N MET A 245 -2.24 -14.27 12.83
CA MET A 245 -1.65 -15.56 13.15
C MET A 245 -2.02 -16.60 12.09
N GLN A 246 -1.05 -17.45 11.71
CA GLN A 246 -1.33 -18.63 10.91
C GLN A 246 -2.32 -19.55 11.65
N ASN A 247 -3.13 -20.27 10.92
CA ASN A 247 -4.12 -21.24 11.45
C ASN A 247 -5.33 -20.65 12.17
N GLY A 248 -5.73 -19.41 11.85
CA GLY A 248 -6.97 -18.81 12.36
C GLY A 248 -6.91 -18.44 13.83
N GLY A 249 -5.73 -18.19 14.37
CA GLY A 249 -5.54 -17.63 15.71
C GLY A 249 -6.15 -16.23 15.84
N THR A 250 -6.35 -15.79 17.08
CA THR A 250 -6.85 -14.43 17.33
C THR A 250 -5.81 -13.41 16.84
N PRO A 251 -6.21 -12.38 16.06
CA PRO A 251 -5.33 -11.31 15.66
C PRO A 251 -4.72 -10.61 16.88
N ILE A 252 -3.42 -10.33 16.84
CA ILE A 252 -2.70 -9.72 17.95
C ILE A 252 -2.37 -8.27 17.58
N PRO A 253 -2.93 -7.27 18.27
CA PRO A 253 -2.50 -5.89 18.11
C PRO A 253 -1.07 -5.74 18.62
N ILE A 254 -0.22 -5.11 17.83
CA ILE A 254 1.16 -4.79 18.21
C ILE A 254 1.15 -3.46 18.94
N THR A 255 1.54 -3.49 20.23
CA THR A 255 1.53 -2.31 21.07
C THR A 255 2.72 -1.39 20.84
N GLN A 256 3.81 -1.94 20.32
CA GLN A 256 5.00 -1.16 19.96
C GLN A 256 4.73 -0.39 18.67
N SER A 257 4.91 0.94 18.70
CA SER A 257 4.88 1.73 17.46
C SER A 257 6.04 1.35 16.57
N LEU A 258 5.75 1.08 15.29
CA LEU A 258 6.78 0.84 14.27
C LEU A 258 7.28 2.14 13.63
N PHE A 259 6.70 3.28 14.01
CA PHE A 259 7.10 4.60 13.55
C PHE A 259 8.54 4.92 13.98
N ALA A 260 9.30 5.50 13.07
CA ALA A 260 10.71 5.86 13.26
C ALA A 260 11.69 4.68 13.50
N MET A 261 11.24 3.43 13.39
CA MET A 261 12.10 2.27 13.44
C MET A 261 12.79 2.04 12.08
N SER A 262 13.99 1.48 12.12
CA SER A 262 14.64 0.97 10.91
C SER A 262 13.94 -0.28 10.38
N VAL A 263 14.15 -0.61 9.10
CA VAL A 263 13.59 -1.82 8.50
C VAL A 263 14.08 -3.08 9.23
N ASP A 264 15.34 -3.12 9.65
CA ASP A 264 15.92 -4.22 10.40
C ASP A 264 15.27 -4.37 11.78
N ASP A 265 15.05 -3.26 12.50
CA ASP A 265 14.37 -3.27 13.79
C ASP A 265 12.91 -3.75 13.65
N ILE A 266 12.22 -3.32 12.58
CA ILE A 266 10.85 -3.77 12.29
C ILE A 266 10.82 -5.28 12.02
N LEU A 267 11.75 -5.81 11.21
CA LEU A 267 11.84 -7.24 10.96
C LEU A 267 12.06 -8.05 12.24
N GLN A 268 12.86 -7.54 13.16
CA GLN A 268 13.14 -8.20 14.44
C GLN A 268 12.07 -7.92 15.52
N SER A 269 11.15 -6.98 15.28
CA SER A 269 10.06 -6.65 16.20
C SER A 269 9.03 -7.78 16.33
N GLU A 270 8.13 -7.62 17.29
CA GLU A 270 7.00 -8.52 17.52
C GLU A 270 6.09 -8.66 16.28
N ALA A 271 6.03 -7.62 15.44
CA ALA A 271 5.21 -7.61 14.23
C ALA A 271 5.66 -8.68 13.23
N PHE A 272 6.94 -8.79 12.94
CA PHE A 272 7.49 -9.73 11.96
C PHE A 272 8.11 -10.96 12.62
N GLY A 273 8.80 -10.80 13.76
CA GLY A 273 9.31 -11.90 14.58
C GLY A 273 10.53 -12.61 14.02
N PHE A 274 11.33 -11.94 13.18
CA PHE A 274 12.62 -12.48 12.73
C PHE A 274 13.63 -12.46 13.87
N LEU A 275 14.31 -13.55 14.08
CA LEU A 275 15.41 -13.62 15.06
C LEU A 275 16.70 -12.98 14.53
N SER A 276 16.85 -12.95 13.23
CA SER A 276 18.04 -12.43 12.55
C SER A 276 17.66 -11.98 11.13
N THR A 277 18.31 -10.94 10.63
CA THR A 277 18.18 -10.43 9.26
C THR A 277 19.30 -10.91 8.34
N TYR A 278 20.24 -11.68 8.86
CA TYR A 278 21.30 -12.29 8.08
C TYR A 278 20.82 -13.48 7.26
N SER A 279 21.59 -13.85 6.24
CA SER A 279 21.37 -15.11 5.53
C SER A 279 21.50 -16.30 6.48
N PRO A 280 20.78 -17.42 6.26
CA PRO A 280 20.91 -18.60 7.11
C PRO A 280 22.35 -19.11 7.25
N GLU A 281 23.16 -18.98 6.20
CA GLU A 281 24.57 -19.35 6.23
C GLU A 281 25.38 -18.44 7.16
N THR A 282 25.19 -17.12 7.05
CA THR A 282 25.87 -16.15 7.91
C THR A 282 25.44 -16.30 9.36
N GLU A 283 24.14 -16.51 9.60
CA GLU A 283 23.62 -16.76 10.94
C GLU A 283 24.21 -18.02 11.56
N PHE A 284 24.35 -19.10 10.80
CA PHE A 284 24.99 -20.32 11.25
C PHE A 284 26.45 -20.06 11.63
N LYS A 285 27.23 -19.36 10.80
CA LYS A 285 28.62 -18.99 11.08
C LYS A 285 28.76 -18.14 12.33
N ILE A 286 27.87 -17.15 12.53
CA ILE A 286 27.85 -16.30 13.73
C ILE A 286 27.57 -17.15 14.98
N LYS A 287 26.54 -18.01 14.95
CA LYS A 287 26.21 -18.92 16.07
C LYS A 287 27.35 -19.86 16.37
N ARG A 288 27.93 -20.47 15.34
CA ARG A 288 29.06 -21.39 15.52
C ARG A 288 30.31 -20.70 16.11
N LEU A 289 30.61 -19.48 15.66
CA LEU A 289 31.69 -18.69 16.24
C LEU A 289 31.44 -18.38 17.72
N ALA A 290 30.18 -18.02 18.07
CA ALA A 290 29.80 -17.77 19.46
C ALA A 290 29.96 -19.03 20.34
N GLU A 291 29.53 -20.21 19.87
CA GLU A 291 29.74 -21.50 20.56
C GLU A 291 31.21 -21.78 20.80
N LEU A 292 32.02 -21.68 19.75
CA LEU A 292 33.46 -21.88 19.84
C LEU A 292 34.12 -20.85 20.77
N SER A 293 33.63 -19.64 20.83
CA SER A 293 34.15 -18.62 21.75
C SER A 293 33.95 -18.98 23.23
N THR A 294 32.83 -19.61 23.57
CA THR A 294 32.53 -20.03 24.95
C THR A 294 33.36 -21.26 25.40
N THR A 295 33.85 -22.04 24.45
CA THR A 295 34.62 -23.29 24.73
C THR A 295 36.13 -23.10 24.56
N ALA A 296 36.65 -21.88 24.60
CA ALA A 296 38.04 -21.51 24.29
C ALA A 296 39.12 -22.40 24.92
N GLN A 297 38.94 -22.86 26.17
CA GLN A 297 39.92 -23.68 26.91
C GLN A 297 39.85 -25.19 26.58
N ARG A 298 38.88 -25.65 25.80
CA ARG A 298 38.60 -27.06 25.52
C ARG A 298 38.50 -27.38 24.03
N ARG A 299 38.85 -26.42 23.15
CA ARG A 299 38.78 -26.63 21.70
C ARG A 299 39.83 -27.66 21.26
N THR A 300 39.42 -28.51 20.35
CA THR A 300 40.34 -29.37 19.60
C THR A 300 41.12 -28.53 18.58
N ASP A 301 42.16 -29.10 17.99
CA ASP A 301 42.95 -28.42 16.95
C ASP A 301 42.07 -28.09 15.72
N GLU A 302 41.14 -28.96 15.37
CA GLU A 302 40.19 -28.74 14.30
C GLU A 302 39.23 -27.59 14.63
N GLU A 303 38.70 -27.52 15.84
CA GLU A 303 37.86 -26.44 16.31
C GLU A 303 38.58 -25.09 16.39
N ASN A 304 39.88 -25.10 16.69
CA ASN A 304 40.71 -23.91 16.67
C ASN A 304 40.90 -23.39 15.24
N GLN A 305 41.10 -24.27 14.27
CA GLN A 305 41.17 -23.89 12.85
C GLN A 305 39.83 -23.33 12.36
N GLU A 306 38.74 -23.98 12.70
CA GLU A 306 37.37 -23.50 12.38
C GLU A 306 37.12 -22.11 12.99
N TYR A 307 37.48 -21.92 14.26
CA TYR A 307 37.36 -20.62 14.93
C TYR A 307 38.13 -19.52 14.22
N GLN A 308 39.37 -19.78 13.80
CA GLN A 308 40.17 -18.81 13.05
C GLN A 308 39.50 -18.46 11.69
N GLN A 309 39.02 -19.46 10.96
CA GLN A 309 38.35 -19.24 9.68
C GLN A 309 37.07 -18.42 9.84
N LEU A 310 36.26 -18.71 10.85
CA LEU A 310 35.03 -17.95 11.15
C LEU A 310 35.34 -16.52 11.61
N THR A 311 36.41 -16.33 12.38
CA THR A 311 36.87 -15.00 12.79
C THR A 311 37.31 -14.17 11.59
N LEU A 312 38.09 -14.72 10.68
CA LEU A 312 38.46 -14.06 9.43
C LEU A 312 37.24 -13.72 8.57
N PHE A 313 36.28 -14.65 8.46
CA PHE A 313 35.04 -14.39 7.73
C PHE A 313 34.26 -13.17 8.31
N ILE A 314 34.17 -13.07 9.64
CA ILE A 314 33.50 -11.94 10.30
C ILE A 314 34.27 -10.63 10.11
N GLU A 315 35.61 -10.69 10.18
CA GLU A 315 36.48 -9.53 9.95
C GLU A 315 36.39 -9.01 8.50
N GLU A 316 36.43 -9.92 7.52
CA GLU A 316 36.35 -9.57 6.10
C GLU A 316 34.98 -9.03 5.67
N HIS A 317 33.89 -9.65 6.14
CA HIS A 317 32.54 -9.29 5.74
C HIS A 317 31.87 -8.29 6.67
N ASN A 318 32.42 -8.14 7.88
CA ASN A 318 31.99 -7.24 8.93
C ASN A 318 30.46 -7.07 9.06
N PRO A 319 29.72 -8.17 9.32
CA PRO A 319 28.26 -8.16 9.30
C PRO A 319 27.63 -7.21 10.35
N PHE A 320 28.42 -6.76 11.34
CA PHE A 320 27.98 -5.83 12.38
C PHE A 320 28.30 -4.36 12.08
N GLN A 321 28.93 -4.03 10.94
CA GLN A 321 29.15 -2.63 10.57
C GLN A 321 27.89 -2.01 9.98
N ILE A 322 27.51 -0.88 10.56
CA ILE A 322 26.49 0.00 10.00
C ILE A 322 26.98 0.47 8.61
N PRO A 323 26.18 0.33 7.55
CA PRO A 323 26.58 0.77 6.21
C PRO A 323 27.07 2.21 6.21
N SER A 324 28.13 2.51 5.45
CA SER A 324 28.73 3.85 5.34
C SER A 324 27.76 4.96 4.94
N VAL A 325 26.64 4.60 4.34
CA VAL A 325 25.53 5.52 4.00
C VAL A 325 24.87 6.12 5.24
N SER A 326 24.79 5.39 6.36
CA SER A 326 24.22 5.94 7.60
C SER A 326 25.16 6.94 8.26
N LYS A 327 26.48 6.72 8.20
CA LYS A 327 27.47 7.71 8.66
C LYS A 327 27.39 9.02 7.88
N SER A 328 27.23 8.95 6.56
CA SER A 328 27.06 10.14 5.72
C SER A 328 25.74 10.88 6.02
N LEU A 329 24.68 10.18 6.40
CA LEU A 329 23.42 10.79 6.81
C LEU A 329 23.52 11.41 8.21
N GLU A 330 24.16 10.73 9.15
CA GLU A 330 24.44 11.25 10.49
C GLU A 330 25.31 12.51 10.45
N GLU A 331 26.37 12.52 9.63
CA GLU A 331 27.19 13.71 9.40
C GLU A 331 26.39 14.87 8.81
N LYS A 332 25.53 14.61 7.81
CA LYS A 332 24.66 15.64 7.24
C LYS A 332 23.67 16.20 8.25
N ILE A 333 23.05 15.33 9.05
CA ILE A 333 22.11 15.75 10.12
C ILE A 333 22.87 16.55 11.18
N LYS A 334 24.06 16.13 11.57
CA LYS A 334 24.91 16.83 12.56
C LYS A 334 25.28 18.23 12.06
N ILE A 335 25.71 18.36 10.81
CA ILE A 335 26.03 19.65 10.18
C ILE A 335 24.78 20.56 10.12
N GLN A 336 23.60 20.02 9.78
CA GLN A 336 22.36 20.80 9.77
C GLN A 336 21.90 21.23 11.18
N LEU A 337 22.09 20.39 12.19
CA LEU A 337 21.79 20.75 13.58
C LEU A 337 22.74 21.81 14.09
N GLU A 338 24.04 21.69 13.82
CA GLU A 338 25.05 22.68 14.20
C GLU A 338 24.82 24.05 13.51
N SER A 339 24.41 24.06 12.24
CA SER A 339 24.05 25.31 11.55
C SER A 339 22.84 26.00 12.17
N LYS A 340 21.78 25.23 12.51
CA LYS A 340 20.59 25.78 13.17
C LYS A 340 20.85 26.28 14.60
N ILE A 341 21.72 25.62 15.35
CA ILE A 341 22.12 26.06 16.68
C ILE A 341 22.90 27.40 16.60
N ASN A 342 23.77 27.53 15.61
CA ASN A 342 24.54 28.77 15.39
C ASN A 342 23.65 29.93 14.90
N GLU A 343 22.61 29.66 14.09
CA GLU A 343 21.61 30.64 13.68
C GLU A 343 20.70 31.09 14.84
N ALA A 344 20.42 30.23 15.81
CA ALA A 344 19.61 30.56 16.98
C ALA A 344 20.40 31.26 18.09
N SER A 345 21.73 31.30 17.98
CA SER A 345 22.64 31.94 18.97
C SER A 345 23.11 33.32 18.55
N ASN A 346 22.75 33.81 17.37
CA ASN A 346 22.92 35.18 16.86
C ASN A 346 21.58 35.91 16.80
#